data_4f0b685ec3016009564c768048a3d686
#
_entry.id   4f0b685ec3016009564c768048a3d686
#
_cell.length_a   1.000
_cell.length_b   1.000
_cell.length_c   1.000
_cell.angle_alpha   90.00
_cell.angle_beta   90.00
_cell.angle_gamma   90.00
#
_symmetry.space_group_name_H-M   'P 1'
#
loop_
_entity.id
_entity.type
_entity.pdbx_description
1 polymer ?
#
loop_
_entity_poly.entity_id
_entity_poly.type
_entity_poly.pdbx_seq_one_letter_code
_entity_poly.pdbx_strand_id
1 'polypeptide(L)'
;GTLNIKDDQATGKGFGLGFYFKPSEKLDVSIAYRSPVDMKADEGVASFNVSSSLYPLLGLDANGQDKFKAILPLVDEYTLGVTYKITPKWQISGDFNYSGWDRYQQLTLDFENAPVGNQPDDPTKLVSPKNFHSTQSWRVGTQYMVTDNFAARLGYYYDESPYSDENFIPETPSFN
;
A
#
# COMPACT_ATOMS: atom_id res chain seq x y z
N GLY A 1 20.71 16.45 -9.95
CA GLY A 1 21.02 15.01 -9.87
C GLY A 1 19.77 14.21 -9.62
N THR A 2 19.78 12.95 -9.97
CA THR A 2 18.70 12.01 -9.70
C THR A 2 19.24 10.89 -8.82
N LEU A 3 18.39 10.42 -7.90
CA LEU A 3 18.63 9.24 -7.06
C LEU A 3 17.75 8.10 -7.57
N ASN A 4 18.36 6.94 -7.82
CA ASN A 4 17.64 5.71 -8.18
C ASN A 4 17.93 4.67 -7.10
N ILE A 5 16.88 4.12 -6.49
CA ILE A 5 16.98 3.12 -5.43
C ILE A 5 16.45 1.78 -5.92
N LYS A 6 17.14 0.71 -5.61
CA LYS A 6 16.77 -0.65 -5.98
C LYS A 6 17.15 -1.64 -4.88
N ASP A 7 16.25 -2.56 -4.58
CA ASP A 7 16.52 -3.75 -3.79
C ASP A 7 15.81 -4.94 -4.45
N ASP A 8 16.59 -5.95 -4.87
CA ASP A 8 16.07 -7.17 -5.48
C ASP A 8 15.84 -8.28 -4.43
N GLN A 9 16.20 -8.03 -3.16
CA GLN A 9 16.16 -9.02 -2.08
C GLN A 9 15.29 -8.60 -0.90
N ALA A 10 14.53 -7.51 -1.03
CA ALA A 10 13.64 -7.07 0.02
C ALA A 10 12.66 -8.19 0.42
N THR A 11 12.57 -8.49 1.71
CA THR A 11 11.74 -9.57 2.23
C THR A 11 10.82 -9.11 3.33
N GLY A 12 9.66 -9.74 3.41
CA GLY A 12 8.69 -9.56 4.49
C GLY A 12 7.86 -10.83 4.67
N LYS A 13 7.32 -11.04 5.85
CA LYS A 13 6.49 -12.19 6.16
C LYS A 13 5.17 -11.74 6.77
N GLY A 14 4.09 -12.32 6.30
CA GLY A 14 2.76 -12.09 6.81
C GLY A 14 1.87 -13.30 6.58
N PHE A 15 0.64 -13.21 7.03
CA PHE A 15 -0.35 -14.24 6.82
C PHE A 15 -1.71 -13.63 6.45
N GLY A 16 -2.54 -14.40 5.79
CA GLY A 16 -3.93 -14.07 5.51
C GLY A 16 -4.84 -15.18 5.97
N LEU A 17 -6.00 -14.80 6.48
CA LEU A 17 -7.07 -15.71 6.85
C LEU A 17 -8.34 -15.29 6.12
N GLY A 18 -9.12 -16.26 5.66
CA GLY A 18 -10.39 -15.99 5.01
C GLY A 18 -11.42 -17.05 5.38
N PHE A 19 -12.64 -16.59 5.60
CA PHE A 19 -13.79 -17.42 5.85
C PHE A 19 -14.90 -17.07 4.87
N TYR A 20 -15.50 -18.09 4.31
CA TYR A 20 -16.69 -17.96 3.48
C TYR A 20 -17.73 -18.95 3.96
N PHE A 21 -18.95 -18.49 4.17
CA PHE A 21 -20.03 -19.33 4.64
C PHE A 21 -21.38 -18.88 4.07
N LYS A 22 -22.28 -19.84 3.98
CA LYS A 22 -23.63 -19.66 3.48
C LYS A 22 -24.64 -20.00 4.58
N PRO A 23 -25.08 -19.00 5.38
CA PRO A 23 -26.09 -19.22 6.41
C PRO A 23 -27.43 -19.69 5.84
N SER A 24 -27.71 -19.37 4.57
CA SER A 24 -28.88 -19.83 3.84
C SER A 24 -28.58 -19.89 2.34
N GLU A 25 -29.49 -20.45 1.54
CA GLU A 25 -29.37 -20.45 0.06
C GLU A 25 -29.38 -19.04 -0.54
N LYS A 26 -29.88 -18.06 0.20
CA LYS A 26 -29.99 -16.67 -0.23
C LYS A 26 -28.86 -15.77 0.26
N LEU A 27 -28.09 -16.20 1.25
CA LEU A 27 -27.10 -15.34 1.91
C LEU A 27 -25.72 -15.97 1.84
N ASP A 28 -24.80 -15.24 1.22
CA ASP A 28 -23.37 -15.54 1.19
C ASP A 28 -22.63 -14.47 2.02
N VAL A 29 -21.73 -14.89 2.89
CA VAL A 29 -20.92 -14.00 3.73
C VAL A 29 -19.46 -14.39 3.63
N SER A 30 -18.60 -13.41 3.47
CA SER A 30 -17.14 -13.59 3.48
C SER A 30 -16.49 -12.63 4.46
N ILE A 31 -15.48 -13.11 5.17
CA ILE A 31 -14.63 -12.32 6.05
C ILE A 31 -13.18 -12.66 5.70
N ALA A 32 -12.35 -11.65 5.50
CA ALA A 32 -10.93 -11.85 5.26
C ALA A 32 -10.11 -10.89 6.12
N TYR A 33 -8.95 -11.38 6.52
CA TYR A 33 -7.94 -10.62 7.22
C TYR A 33 -6.58 -10.84 6.56
N ARG A 34 -5.82 -9.77 6.36
CA ARG A 34 -4.42 -9.79 5.96
C ARG A 34 -3.60 -9.11 7.06
N SER A 35 -2.58 -9.81 7.55
CA SER A 35 -1.67 -9.23 8.54
C SER A 35 -0.81 -8.13 7.94
N PRO A 36 -0.36 -7.17 8.75
CA PRO A 36 0.67 -6.24 8.31
C PRO A 36 1.97 -6.98 8.00
N VAL A 37 2.79 -6.39 7.13
CA VAL A 37 4.11 -6.92 6.76
C VAL A 37 5.12 -5.79 6.71
N ASP A 38 6.21 -5.89 7.43
CA ASP A 38 7.36 -5.00 7.27
C ASP A 38 8.27 -5.57 6.18
N MET A 39 8.24 -4.96 4.99
CA MET A 39 9.18 -5.26 3.91
C MET A 39 10.52 -4.61 4.25
N LYS A 40 11.54 -5.45 4.50
CA LYS A 40 12.88 -5.01 4.87
C LYS A 40 13.80 -5.08 3.66
N ALA A 41 14.35 -3.94 3.32
CA ALA A 41 15.46 -3.78 2.38
C ALA A 41 16.74 -3.61 3.22
N ASP A 42 17.52 -4.67 3.37
CA ASP A 42 18.74 -4.66 4.20
C ASP A 42 20.02 -4.43 3.36
N GLU A 43 19.95 -4.69 2.05
CA GLU A 43 21.06 -4.55 1.11
C GLU A 43 20.68 -3.79 -0.16
N GLY A 44 19.84 -2.77 -0.01
CA GLY A 44 19.43 -1.93 -1.12
C GLY A 44 20.60 -1.14 -1.70
N VAL A 45 20.56 -0.88 -3.01
CA VAL A 45 21.56 -0.08 -3.73
C VAL A 45 20.93 1.23 -4.19
N ALA A 46 21.57 2.32 -3.79
CA ALA A 46 21.24 3.69 -4.19
C ALA A 46 22.25 4.17 -5.23
N SER A 47 21.81 4.49 -6.44
CA SER A 47 22.67 5.01 -7.52
C SER A 47 22.44 6.50 -7.68
N PHE A 48 23.51 7.28 -7.57
CA PHE A 48 23.50 8.73 -7.63
C PHE A 48 23.98 9.21 -8.99
N ASN A 49 23.12 9.88 -9.75
CA ASN A 49 23.49 10.49 -11.03
C ASN A 49 24.06 11.91 -10.78
N VAL A 50 25.33 11.95 -10.40
CA VAL A 50 26.09 13.15 -10.12
C VAL A 50 27.49 13.05 -10.81
N SER A 51 28.22 14.14 -10.87
CA SER A 51 29.58 14.11 -11.41
C SER A 51 30.50 13.19 -10.59
N SER A 52 31.31 12.37 -11.24
CA SER A 52 32.24 11.43 -10.56
C SER A 52 33.22 12.11 -9.62
N SER A 53 33.52 13.40 -9.85
CA SER A 53 34.35 14.21 -8.94
C SER A 53 33.75 14.38 -7.55
N LEU A 54 32.44 14.17 -7.40
CA LEU A 54 31.73 14.28 -6.13
C LEU A 54 31.65 12.94 -5.36
N TYR A 55 31.97 11.80 -5.99
CA TYR A 55 31.87 10.49 -5.36
C TYR A 55 32.62 10.39 -4.03
N PRO A 56 33.88 10.80 -3.92
CA PRO A 56 34.60 10.75 -2.63
C PRO A 56 34.00 11.67 -1.57
N LEU A 57 33.46 12.82 -1.98
CA LEU A 57 32.81 13.78 -1.07
C LEU A 57 31.49 13.24 -0.51
N LEU A 58 30.77 12.46 -1.33
CA LEU A 58 29.47 11.85 -0.97
C LEU A 58 29.61 10.43 -0.41
N GLY A 59 30.85 9.94 -0.20
CA GLY A 59 31.07 8.58 0.28
C GLY A 59 30.62 7.48 -0.67
N LEU A 60 30.51 7.79 -1.98
CA LEU A 60 30.05 6.84 -2.99
C LEU A 60 31.18 5.96 -3.50
N ASP A 61 30.82 4.77 -3.97
CA ASP A 61 31.77 3.87 -4.64
C ASP A 61 32.18 4.38 -6.04
N ALA A 62 33.06 3.63 -6.73
CA ALA A 62 33.54 3.98 -8.06
C ALA A 62 32.43 4.03 -9.13
N ASN A 63 31.27 3.46 -8.88
CA ASN A 63 30.11 3.45 -9.77
C ASN A 63 29.10 4.54 -9.42
N GLY A 64 29.37 5.37 -8.39
CA GLY A 64 28.45 6.38 -7.90
C GLY A 64 27.30 5.78 -7.09
N GLN A 65 27.57 4.69 -6.38
CA GLN A 65 26.57 3.94 -5.61
C GLN A 65 26.89 3.96 -4.11
N ASP A 66 25.84 3.83 -3.31
CA ASP A 66 25.91 3.57 -1.88
C ASP A 66 24.88 2.51 -1.50
N LYS A 67 25.07 1.83 -0.39
CA LYS A 67 24.08 0.92 0.17
C LYS A 67 23.08 1.68 1.04
N PHE A 68 21.88 1.15 1.12
CA PHE A 68 20.89 1.68 2.04
C PHE A 68 20.07 0.57 2.68
N LYS A 69 19.48 0.87 3.82
CA LYS A 69 18.46 0.07 4.49
C LYS A 69 17.15 0.84 4.52
N ALA A 70 16.05 0.11 4.38
CA ALA A 70 14.71 0.67 4.49
C ALA A 70 13.73 -0.35 5.05
N ILE A 71 12.69 0.15 5.68
CA ILE A 71 11.52 -0.65 6.06
C ILE A 71 10.30 0.00 5.44
N LEU A 72 9.62 -0.76 4.57
CA LEU A 72 8.33 -0.38 4.00
C LEU A 72 7.23 -1.16 4.71
N PRO A 73 6.44 -0.50 5.57
CA PRO A 73 5.33 -1.17 6.24
C PRO A 73 4.16 -1.33 5.29
N LEU A 74 3.80 -2.56 4.96
CA LEU A 74 2.54 -2.91 4.33
C LEU A 74 1.48 -3.05 5.43
N VAL A 75 0.31 -2.48 5.19
CA VAL A 75 -0.74 -2.36 6.19
C VAL A 75 -1.56 -3.63 6.33
N ASP A 76 -2.21 -3.78 7.45
CA ASP A 76 -3.23 -4.80 7.65
C ASP A 76 -4.54 -4.41 6.97
N GLU A 77 -5.29 -5.43 6.58
CA GLU A 77 -6.59 -5.26 5.92
C GLU A 77 -7.63 -6.19 6.51
N TYR A 78 -8.82 -5.65 6.70
CA TYR A 78 -10.02 -6.40 7.09
C TYR A 78 -11.08 -6.21 6.02
N THR A 79 -11.61 -7.30 5.51
CA THR A 79 -12.66 -7.27 4.49
C THR A 79 -13.87 -8.05 4.97
N LEU A 80 -15.05 -7.47 4.80
CA LEU A 80 -16.34 -8.09 5.01
C LEU A 80 -17.14 -7.99 3.71
N GLY A 81 -17.58 -9.10 3.18
CA GLY A 81 -18.44 -9.17 2.00
C GLY A 81 -19.76 -9.88 2.30
N VAL A 82 -20.84 -9.35 1.78
CA VAL A 82 -22.17 -9.93 1.91
C VAL A 82 -22.87 -9.90 0.56
N THR A 83 -23.44 -11.04 0.15
CA THR A 83 -24.33 -11.12 -1.01
C THR A 83 -25.65 -11.71 -0.60
N TYR A 84 -26.75 -11.02 -0.96
CA TYR A 84 -28.10 -11.47 -0.71
C TYR A 84 -28.87 -11.64 -2.02
N LYS A 85 -29.40 -12.85 -2.23
CA LYS A 85 -30.27 -13.21 -3.37
C LYS A 85 -31.71 -12.91 -3.03
N ILE A 86 -32.22 -11.78 -3.52
CA ILE A 86 -33.63 -11.36 -3.32
C ILE A 86 -34.55 -12.36 -4.01
N THR A 87 -34.20 -12.69 -5.27
CA THR A 87 -34.86 -13.72 -6.09
C THR A 87 -33.80 -14.53 -6.83
N PRO A 88 -34.16 -15.66 -7.50
CA PRO A 88 -33.20 -16.37 -8.35
C PRO A 88 -32.55 -15.52 -9.45
N LYS A 89 -33.21 -14.42 -9.83
CA LYS A 89 -32.73 -13.50 -10.89
C LYS A 89 -32.11 -12.21 -10.36
N TRP A 90 -32.26 -11.89 -9.07
CA TRP A 90 -31.85 -10.62 -8.51
C TRP A 90 -31.03 -10.78 -7.24
N GLN A 91 -29.83 -10.22 -7.22
CA GLN A 91 -28.96 -10.19 -6.05
C GLN A 91 -28.42 -8.79 -5.79
N ILE A 92 -28.12 -8.52 -4.53
CA ILE A 92 -27.43 -7.34 -4.04
C ILE A 92 -26.17 -7.82 -3.32
N SER A 93 -25.05 -7.12 -3.52
CA SER A 93 -23.80 -7.38 -2.84
C SER A 93 -23.29 -6.10 -2.18
N GLY A 94 -22.65 -6.24 -1.03
CA GLY A 94 -21.94 -5.15 -0.37
C GLY A 94 -20.61 -5.65 0.18
N ASP A 95 -19.59 -4.79 0.08
CA ASP A 95 -18.27 -5.01 0.65
C ASP A 95 -17.88 -3.83 1.53
N PHE A 96 -17.27 -4.14 2.65
CA PHE A 96 -16.57 -3.20 3.50
C PHE A 96 -15.12 -3.63 3.62
N ASN A 97 -14.19 -2.69 3.41
CA ASN A 97 -12.77 -2.90 3.62
C ASN A 97 -12.22 -1.83 4.56
N TYR A 98 -11.42 -2.25 5.53
CA TYR A 98 -10.65 -1.38 6.41
C TYR A 98 -9.17 -1.65 6.17
N SER A 99 -8.37 -0.58 6.01
CA SER A 99 -6.93 -0.63 5.81
C SER A 99 -6.22 0.19 6.86
N GLY A 100 -5.31 -0.43 7.62
CA GLY A 100 -4.59 0.16 8.76
C GLY A 100 -3.41 1.06 8.34
N TRP A 101 -3.67 2.09 7.53
CA TRP A 101 -2.63 3.00 7.02
C TRP A 101 -1.96 3.85 8.10
N ASP A 102 -2.54 3.99 9.28
CA ASP A 102 -1.92 4.64 10.43
C ASP A 102 -0.59 4.00 10.87
N ARG A 103 -0.31 2.77 10.43
CA ARG A 103 0.99 2.12 10.57
C ARG A 103 2.09 2.78 9.71
N TYR A 104 1.72 3.41 8.59
CA TYR A 104 2.69 4.01 7.66
C TYR A 104 2.86 5.51 7.90
N GLN A 105 3.53 5.86 9.00
CA GLN A 105 3.74 7.25 9.40
C GLN A 105 4.91 7.92 8.71
N GLN A 106 5.94 7.15 8.33
CA GLN A 106 7.12 7.66 7.65
C GLN A 106 7.84 6.56 6.87
N LEU A 107 8.52 6.96 5.79
CA LEU A 107 9.53 6.15 5.12
C LEU A 107 10.91 6.65 5.52
N THR A 108 11.75 5.75 5.99
CA THR A 108 13.14 6.06 6.33
C THR A 108 14.07 5.29 5.39
N LEU A 109 14.98 6.01 4.75
CA LEU A 109 16.11 5.47 4.02
C LEU A 109 17.38 5.77 4.84
N ASP A 110 18.12 4.74 5.18
CA ASP A 110 19.33 4.80 6.01
C ASP A 110 20.51 4.39 5.12
N PHE A 111 21.27 5.39 4.62
CA PHE A 111 22.41 5.18 3.74
C PHE A 111 23.65 4.81 4.56
N GLU A 112 24.53 4.00 3.98
CA GLU A 112 25.75 3.57 4.66
C GLU A 112 26.74 4.71 4.81
N ASN A 113 26.93 5.52 3.76
CA ASN A 113 27.95 6.56 3.70
C ASN A 113 27.44 7.91 3.19
N ALA A 114 26.45 7.91 2.28
CA ALA A 114 26.03 9.11 1.58
C ALA A 114 25.32 10.11 2.50
N PRO A 115 25.85 11.34 2.70
CA PRO A 115 25.29 12.35 3.61
C PRO A 115 24.17 13.13 2.92
N VAL A 116 23.16 12.41 2.43
CA VAL A 116 21.98 12.97 1.74
C VAL A 116 20.73 12.98 2.60
N GLY A 117 20.89 12.65 3.88
CA GLY A 117 19.81 12.65 4.85
C GLY A 117 19.29 14.05 5.21
N ASN A 118 18.21 14.08 5.92
CA ASN A 118 17.55 15.31 6.39
C ASN A 118 17.43 15.38 7.92
N GLN A 119 18.14 14.51 8.64
CA GLN A 119 18.14 14.51 10.10
C GLN A 119 19.38 15.26 10.62
N PRO A 120 19.20 16.22 11.59
CA PRO A 120 20.32 17.03 12.10
C PRO A 120 21.42 16.21 12.75
N ASP A 121 21.05 15.12 13.43
CA ASP A 121 21.97 14.27 14.18
C ASP A 121 22.48 13.06 13.38
N ASP A 122 21.95 12.85 12.18
CA ASP A 122 22.29 11.71 11.32
C ASP A 122 22.19 12.09 9.83
N PRO A 123 23.28 12.55 9.22
CA PRO A 123 23.29 13.04 7.83
C PRO A 123 23.08 11.94 6.79
N THR A 124 23.15 10.66 7.17
CA THR A 124 22.91 9.55 6.25
C THR A 124 21.45 9.09 6.25
N LYS A 125 20.64 9.60 7.18
CA LYS A 125 19.26 9.19 7.33
C LYS A 125 18.28 10.17 6.67
N LEU A 126 17.61 9.69 5.63
CA LEU A 126 16.54 10.44 4.95
C LEU A 126 15.18 9.97 5.43
N VAL A 127 14.45 10.84 6.11
CA VAL A 127 13.10 10.57 6.61
C VAL A 127 12.08 11.34 5.78
N SER A 128 11.11 10.60 5.23
CA SER A 128 9.95 11.15 4.51
C SER A 128 8.67 10.89 5.32
N PRO A 129 8.15 11.90 6.03
CA PRO A 129 6.88 11.77 6.75
C PRO A 129 5.74 11.48 5.77
N LYS A 130 4.84 10.58 6.14
CA LYS A 130 3.64 10.25 5.38
C LYS A 130 2.37 10.69 6.13
N ASN A 131 2.36 10.52 7.46
CA ASN A 131 1.25 10.91 8.34
C ASN A 131 -0.09 10.34 7.87
N PHE A 132 -0.08 9.08 7.42
CA PHE A 132 -1.27 8.41 6.93
C PHE A 132 -2.22 8.08 8.08
N HIS A 133 -3.51 8.05 7.78
CA HIS A 133 -4.55 7.57 8.68
C HIS A 133 -5.23 6.34 8.08
N SER A 134 -5.76 5.49 8.94
CA SER A 134 -6.50 4.30 8.51
C SER A 134 -7.74 4.67 7.73
N THR A 135 -8.07 3.87 6.72
CA THR A 135 -9.12 4.18 5.75
C THR A 135 -10.19 3.10 5.68
N GLN A 136 -11.33 3.50 5.17
CA GLN A 136 -12.47 2.62 4.90
C GLN A 136 -12.88 2.73 3.44
N SER A 137 -13.26 1.59 2.87
CA SER A 137 -13.86 1.53 1.54
C SER A 137 -15.19 0.79 1.61
N TRP A 138 -16.17 1.30 0.90
CA TRP A 138 -17.51 0.72 0.83
C TRP A 138 -17.89 0.49 -0.63
N ARG A 139 -18.37 -0.69 -0.93
CA ARG A 139 -18.86 -1.04 -2.26
C ARG A 139 -20.25 -1.66 -2.14
N VAL A 140 -21.14 -1.23 -3.00
CA VAL A 140 -22.49 -1.80 -3.10
C VAL A 140 -22.78 -2.05 -4.56
N GLY A 141 -23.31 -3.22 -4.86
CA GLY A 141 -23.62 -3.60 -6.22
C GLY A 141 -24.91 -4.41 -6.29
N THR A 142 -25.54 -4.38 -7.45
CA THR A 142 -26.71 -5.20 -7.74
C THR A 142 -26.58 -5.83 -9.12
N GLN A 143 -27.10 -7.03 -9.26
CA GLN A 143 -27.19 -7.75 -10.52
C GLN A 143 -28.61 -8.29 -10.71
N TYR A 144 -29.14 -8.05 -11.90
CA TYR A 144 -30.43 -8.59 -12.32
C TYR A 144 -30.29 -9.36 -13.64
N MET A 145 -30.72 -10.61 -13.66
CA MET A 145 -30.78 -11.44 -14.86
C MET A 145 -32.03 -11.07 -15.66
N VAL A 146 -31.85 -10.24 -16.68
CA VAL A 146 -32.94 -9.79 -17.57
C VAL A 146 -33.45 -10.96 -18.41
N THR A 147 -32.53 -11.77 -18.92
CA THR A 147 -32.78 -13.06 -19.59
C THR A 147 -31.78 -14.09 -19.07
N ASP A 148 -31.88 -15.34 -19.47
CA ASP A 148 -30.93 -16.38 -19.05
C ASP A 148 -29.50 -16.13 -19.54
N ASN A 149 -29.34 -15.31 -20.58
CA ASN A 149 -28.05 -14.99 -21.20
C ASN A 149 -27.64 -13.51 -21.03
N PHE A 150 -28.47 -12.68 -20.41
CA PHE A 150 -28.19 -11.24 -20.25
C PHE A 150 -28.41 -10.78 -18.82
N ALA A 151 -27.35 -10.23 -18.20
CA ALA A 151 -27.39 -9.64 -16.87
C ALA A 151 -27.10 -8.14 -16.92
N ALA A 152 -27.96 -7.35 -16.28
CA ALA A 152 -27.68 -5.94 -15.97
C ALA A 152 -27.02 -5.84 -14.60
N ARG A 153 -26.01 -4.97 -14.48
CA ARG A 153 -25.29 -4.71 -13.23
C ARG A 153 -25.16 -3.23 -13.02
N LEU A 154 -25.29 -2.81 -11.75
CA LEU A 154 -25.03 -1.45 -11.30
C LEU A 154 -24.25 -1.54 -9.99
N GLY A 155 -23.29 -0.66 -9.79
CA GLY A 155 -22.52 -0.59 -8.56
C GLY A 155 -22.10 0.84 -8.24
N TYR A 156 -21.89 1.07 -6.97
CA TYR A 156 -21.32 2.29 -6.41
C TYR A 156 -20.21 1.91 -5.44
N TYR A 157 -19.14 2.69 -5.39
CA TYR A 157 -18.09 2.55 -4.41
C TYR A 157 -17.70 3.91 -3.83
N TYR A 158 -17.27 3.87 -2.58
CA TYR A 158 -16.61 4.96 -1.88
C TYR A 158 -15.28 4.45 -1.34
N ASP A 159 -14.21 5.19 -1.58
CA ASP A 159 -12.85 4.85 -1.17
C ASP A 159 -12.22 6.06 -0.49
N GLU A 160 -11.85 5.91 0.77
CA GLU A 160 -11.26 6.97 1.57
C GLU A 160 -9.76 7.06 1.30
N SER A 161 -9.25 8.29 1.14
CA SER A 161 -7.82 8.53 0.97
C SER A 161 -7.07 8.47 2.30
N PRO A 162 -5.89 7.81 2.39
CA PRO A 162 -5.13 7.70 3.63
C PRO A 162 -4.38 8.98 4.03
N TYR A 163 -4.31 9.97 3.18
CA TYR A 163 -3.61 11.24 3.45
C TYR A 163 -4.55 12.43 3.33
N SER A 164 -4.24 13.47 4.12
CA SER A 164 -4.93 14.75 4.05
C SER A 164 -4.37 15.60 2.90
N ASP A 165 -5.17 16.56 2.42
CA ASP A 165 -4.79 17.49 1.34
C ASP A 165 -3.48 18.25 1.63
N GLU A 166 -3.15 18.46 2.90
CA GLU A 166 -1.91 19.13 3.35
C GLU A 166 -0.65 18.28 3.09
N ASN A 167 -0.80 16.96 2.98
CA ASN A 167 0.31 16.01 2.80
C ASN A 167 0.31 15.36 1.40
N PHE A 168 -0.36 16.00 0.44
CA PHE A 168 -0.40 15.51 -0.93
C PHE A 168 0.99 15.54 -1.57
N ILE A 169 1.40 14.40 -2.11
CA ILE A 169 2.63 14.28 -2.90
C ILE A 169 2.31 13.60 -4.24
N PRO A 170 3.05 13.94 -5.34
CA PRO A 170 2.79 13.37 -6.66
C PRO A 170 2.87 11.84 -6.74
N GLU A 171 3.55 11.20 -5.78
CA GLU A 171 3.72 9.74 -5.71
C GLU A 171 2.45 9.02 -5.24
N THR A 172 1.54 9.74 -4.63
CA THR A 172 0.29 9.19 -4.07
C THR A 172 -0.91 10.01 -4.56
N PRO A 173 -1.24 9.95 -5.87
CA PRO A 173 -2.40 10.66 -6.38
C PRO A 173 -3.69 10.11 -5.75
N SER A 174 -4.51 10.97 -5.18
CA SER A 174 -5.88 10.63 -4.81
C SER A 174 -6.87 11.40 -5.66
N PHE A 175 -7.95 10.75 -5.98
CA PHE A 175 -9.10 11.33 -6.64
C PHE A 175 -10.25 11.29 -5.63
N ASN A 176 -10.48 12.39 -4.95
CA ASN A 176 -11.70 12.63 -4.18
C ASN A 176 -12.76 13.29 -5.05
#